data_845c9d85763099bdfda9bb4101ea65eb
#
_entry.id   845c9d85763099bdfda9bb4101ea65eb
#
_cell.length_a   1.000
_cell.length_b   1.000
_cell.length_c   1.000
_cell.angle_alpha   90.00
_cell.angle_beta   90.00
_cell.angle_gamma   90.00
#
_symmetry.space_group_name_H-M   'P 1'
#
loop_
_entity.id
_entity.type
_entity.pdbx_description
1 polymer ?
#
loop_
_entity_poly.entity_id
_entity_poly.type
_entity_poly.pdbx_seq_one_letter_code
_entity_poly.pdbx_strand_id
1 'polypeptide(L)'
;MISLLARNRAPLVALLAITCTALAAGCSSSSSSSTTSSSSATASSSSSKPTGTANVAYASSLEYLNEKVAGPAFTAATGYGYSGFGASSGDLESDIASGEIHPDVFQSVGGDNITPLEPKFTSWYIQYAGTEMVVAYNPNGKYASQFKAIADGSKPLSDLFTLLQTPGLKLGRTDPNIDPQGRDFIYMLQLAQAYYHLPSDTVSKILGTTDWGTASSPQIYAESSLDSTLQSGQLDAASAFVTQAIELHLAYVPLVPQINLCCSKYAAMYKTASITVKSGTKHGSPQVIDITIVGTPTDAGIAFVKYTLSPAGLTLYKQGGFTVLTPTVTGDASAVPSAISSELGS
;
A
#
# COMPACT_ATOMS: atom_id res chain seq x y z
N MET A 1 -2.37 -53.78 -5.33
CA MET A 1 -2.96 -54.38 -6.56
C MET A 1 -4.02 -53.42 -7.10
N ILE A 2 -3.82 -53.02 -8.36
CA ILE A 2 -4.81 -52.52 -9.33
C ILE A 2 -5.43 -51.14 -9.00
N SER A 3 -5.50 -50.14 -9.88
CA SER A 3 -4.91 -49.84 -11.22
C SER A 3 -5.28 -48.37 -11.54
N LEU A 4 -4.36 -47.72 -12.24
CA LEU A 4 -4.50 -46.45 -12.96
C LEU A 4 -5.80 -46.31 -13.75
N LEU A 5 -6.29 -45.06 -13.89
CA LEU A 5 -6.75 -44.56 -15.19
C LEU A 5 -6.67 -43.03 -15.23
N ALA A 6 -5.69 -42.55 -15.97
CA ALA A 6 -5.57 -41.16 -16.43
C ALA A 6 -6.58 -40.92 -17.57
N ARG A 7 -7.20 -39.74 -17.61
CA ARG A 7 -7.91 -39.27 -18.81
C ARG A 7 -7.47 -37.84 -19.14
N ASN A 8 -6.53 -37.77 -20.09
CA ASN A 8 -6.21 -36.58 -20.86
C ASN A 8 -7.44 -36.13 -21.67
N ARG A 9 -7.74 -34.84 -21.61
CA ARG A 9 -8.50 -34.15 -22.67
C ARG A 9 -7.78 -32.85 -23.00
N ALA A 10 -7.25 -32.78 -24.21
CA ALA A 10 -6.68 -31.59 -24.84
C ALA A 10 -7.78 -30.67 -25.37
N PRO A 11 -7.59 -29.32 -25.35
CA PRO A 11 -8.52 -28.41 -26.01
C PRO A 11 -8.18 -28.23 -27.49
N LEU A 12 -9.22 -28.19 -28.29
CA LEU A 12 -9.28 -27.94 -29.72
C LEU A 12 -8.98 -26.45 -29.99
N VAL A 13 -7.92 -26.17 -30.77
CA VAL A 13 -7.62 -24.84 -31.27
C VAL A 13 -8.31 -24.66 -32.61
N ALA A 14 -9.26 -23.74 -32.74
CA ALA A 14 -9.84 -23.33 -34.00
C ALA A 14 -9.07 -22.14 -34.59
N LEU A 15 -8.40 -22.36 -35.69
CA LEU A 15 -7.70 -21.36 -36.50
C LEU A 15 -8.72 -20.72 -37.46
N LEU A 16 -8.92 -19.41 -37.37
CA LEU A 16 -9.68 -18.64 -38.36
C LEU A 16 -8.70 -17.78 -39.16
N ALA A 17 -8.48 -18.15 -40.40
CA ALA A 17 -7.70 -17.40 -41.39
C ALA A 17 -8.62 -16.40 -42.10
N ILE A 18 -8.27 -15.12 -42.07
CA ILE A 18 -8.90 -14.06 -42.87
C ILE A 18 -7.87 -13.59 -43.90
N THR A 19 -8.16 -13.85 -45.15
CA THR A 19 -7.43 -13.39 -46.34
C THR A 19 -7.84 -11.97 -46.68
N CYS A 20 -6.90 -11.04 -46.73
CA CYS A 20 -7.08 -9.71 -47.35
C CYS A 20 -6.42 -9.71 -48.75
N THR A 21 -7.23 -9.51 -49.75
CA THR A 21 -6.86 -9.28 -51.14
C THR A 21 -6.36 -7.86 -51.38
N ALA A 22 -5.20 -7.75 -52.00
CA ALA A 22 -4.64 -6.48 -52.48
C ALA A 22 -5.22 -6.13 -53.86
N LEU A 23 -5.55 -4.86 -54.10
CA LEU A 23 -5.71 -4.29 -55.44
C LEU A 23 -4.71 -3.15 -55.55
N ALA A 24 -3.83 -3.31 -56.57
CA ALA A 24 -2.96 -2.28 -57.08
C ALA A 24 -3.60 -1.72 -58.38
N ALA A 25 -3.49 -0.43 -58.59
CA ALA A 25 -3.18 0.18 -59.87
C ALA A 25 -3.45 1.70 -59.88
N GLY A 26 -2.49 2.41 -60.40
CA GLY A 26 -2.69 3.52 -61.27
C GLY A 26 -1.68 4.65 -61.17
N CYS A 27 -0.61 4.58 -61.98
CA CYS A 27 0.27 5.70 -62.28
C CYS A 27 -0.42 6.70 -63.20
N SER A 28 -0.26 8.01 -62.97
CA SER A 28 -0.16 8.99 -64.07
C SER A 28 0.69 10.17 -63.62
N SER A 29 1.71 10.38 -64.44
CA SER A 29 2.64 11.52 -64.43
C SER A 29 2.01 12.73 -65.10
N SER A 30 2.19 13.94 -64.57
CA SER A 30 2.30 15.17 -65.35
C SER A 30 3.07 16.25 -64.59
N SER A 31 3.92 16.88 -65.33
CA SER A 31 5.00 17.78 -65.03
C SER A 31 4.60 19.22 -64.69
N SER A 32 5.50 19.87 -63.98
CA SER A 32 5.93 21.28 -63.98
C SER A 32 5.00 22.37 -63.48
N SER A 33 5.43 23.01 -62.36
CA SER A 33 5.91 24.41 -62.46
C SER A 33 6.40 24.89 -61.07
N SER A 34 7.58 25.49 -61.06
CA SER A 34 8.28 26.13 -59.95
C SER A 34 7.52 27.36 -59.47
N THR A 35 7.22 27.39 -58.17
CA THR A 35 6.99 28.66 -57.44
C THR A 35 7.66 28.54 -56.06
N THR A 36 8.67 29.37 -55.88
CA THR A 36 9.41 29.54 -54.63
C THR A 36 8.49 30.19 -53.60
N SER A 37 8.00 29.42 -52.67
CA SER A 37 7.30 29.95 -51.48
C SER A 37 8.13 29.54 -50.26
N SER A 38 8.69 30.51 -49.57
CA SER A 38 9.35 30.37 -48.30
C SER A 38 8.36 29.84 -47.27
N SER A 39 8.34 28.55 -47.08
CA SER A 39 7.61 27.92 -45.98
C SER A 39 8.44 27.96 -44.75
N SER A 40 8.04 28.78 -43.78
CA SER A 40 8.51 28.67 -42.40
C SER A 40 8.22 27.24 -41.90
N ALA A 41 9.24 26.44 -41.80
CA ALA A 41 9.13 25.13 -41.19
C ALA A 41 8.82 25.32 -39.69
N THR A 42 7.53 25.24 -39.38
CA THR A 42 7.11 25.01 -37.99
C THR A 42 7.66 23.62 -37.64
N ALA A 43 8.73 23.60 -36.88
CA ALA A 43 9.28 22.38 -36.30
C ALA A 43 8.20 21.81 -35.37
N SER A 44 7.38 20.89 -35.90
CA SER A 44 6.62 19.98 -35.04
C SER A 44 7.60 19.16 -34.24
N SER A 45 7.86 19.58 -32.99
CA SER A 45 8.55 18.74 -32.02
C SER A 45 7.68 17.50 -31.78
N SER A 46 7.96 16.44 -32.51
CA SER A 46 7.48 15.12 -32.14
C SER A 46 8.12 14.79 -30.79
N SER A 47 7.44 15.08 -29.67
CA SER A 47 7.84 14.56 -28.39
C SER A 47 7.78 13.03 -28.48
N SER A 48 8.95 12.40 -28.59
CA SER A 48 9.05 10.96 -28.48
C SER A 48 8.45 10.55 -27.13
N LYS A 49 7.53 9.57 -27.15
CA LYS A 49 6.96 9.02 -25.93
C LYS A 49 8.13 8.60 -25.02
N PRO A 50 8.12 8.94 -23.72
CA PRO A 50 9.19 8.54 -22.81
C PRO A 50 9.28 7.01 -22.79
N THR A 51 10.48 6.48 -22.67
CA THR A 51 10.77 5.05 -22.60
C THR A 51 11.21 4.69 -21.20
N GLY A 52 10.75 3.56 -20.69
CA GLY A 52 11.10 3.03 -19.36
C GLY A 52 9.86 2.66 -18.54
N THR A 53 10.12 1.93 -17.48
CA THR A 53 9.10 1.46 -16.53
C THR A 53 9.57 1.81 -15.12
N ALA A 54 8.70 2.41 -14.31
CA ALA A 54 8.93 2.57 -12.89
C ALA A 54 8.64 1.25 -12.17
N ASN A 55 9.65 0.65 -11.54
CA ASN A 55 9.52 -0.54 -10.71
C ASN A 55 9.31 -0.08 -9.27
N VAL A 56 8.13 -0.30 -8.74
CA VAL A 56 7.70 0.24 -7.45
C VAL A 56 7.45 -0.88 -6.46
N ALA A 57 8.28 -0.95 -5.41
CA ALA A 57 7.99 -1.76 -4.23
C ALA A 57 7.10 -0.94 -3.28
N TYR A 58 6.02 -1.53 -2.78
CA TYR A 58 5.08 -0.82 -1.91
C TYR A 58 4.56 -1.73 -0.80
N ALA A 59 4.27 -1.15 0.37
CA ALA A 59 3.60 -1.84 1.46
C ALA A 59 2.27 -2.44 0.98
N SER A 60 1.94 -3.68 1.37
CA SER A 60 0.74 -4.42 0.91
C SER A 60 -0.55 -3.63 1.10
N SER A 61 -0.63 -2.78 2.13
CA SER A 61 -1.77 -1.88 2.37
C SER A 61 -1.98 -0.81 1.28
N LEU A 62 -1.00 -0.63 0.39
CA LEU A 62 -1.07 0.25 -0.78
C LEU A 62 -1.40 -0.51 -2.08
N GLU A 63 -1.58 -1.84 -2.02
CA GLU A 63 -1.68 -2.68 -3.22
C GLU A 63 -2.84 -2.27 -4.12
N TYR A 64 -4.04 -2.15 -3.57
CA TYR A 64 -5.20 -1.77 -4.36
C TYR A 64 -5.00 -0.40 -5.03
N LEU A 65 -4.56 0.59 -4.25
CA LEU A 65 -4.34 1.93 -4.77
C LEU A 65 -3.28 1.94 -5.89
N ASN A 66 -2.15 1.28 -5.68
CA ASN A 66 -1.06 1.24 -6.68
C ASN A 66 -1.45 0.46 -7.92
N GLU A 67 -2.02 -0.74 -7.79
CA GLU A 67 -2.30 -1.62 -8.92
C GLU A 67 -3.55 -1.22 -9.71
N LYS A 68 -4.58 -0.69 -9.04
CA LYS A 68 -5.87 -0.42 -9.68
C LYS A 68 -6.09 1.06 -10.02
N VAL A 69 -5.35 1.97 -9.38
CA VAL A 69 -5.63 3.41 -9.48
C VAL A 69 -4.38 4.20 -9.88
N ALA A 70 -3.37 4.26 -9.01
CA ALA A 70 -2.23 5.17 -9.18
C ALA A 70 -1.29 4.75 -10.32
N GLY A 71 -0.96 3.47 -10.45
CA GLY A 71 -0.10 2.96 -11.52
C GLY A 71 -0.69 3.17 -12.92
N PRO A 72 -1.96 2.78 -13.17
CA PRO A 72 -2.64 3.09 -14.44
C PRO A 72 -2.72 4.60 -14.72
N ALA A 73 -3.04 5.42 -13.72
CA ALA A 73 -3.14 6.87 -13.86
C ALA A 73 -1.76 7.51 -14.15
N PHE A 74 -0.71 7.05 -13.48
CA PHE A 74 0.67 7.45 -13.77
C PHE A 74 1.06 7.15 -15.21
N THR A 75 0.80 5.92 -15.68
CA THR A 75 1.11 5.52 -17.07
C THR A 75 0.34 6.38 -18.08
N ALA A 76 -0.93 6.65 -17.82
CA ALA A 76 -1.76 7.50 -18.69
C ALA A 76 -1.25 8.95 -18.73
N ALA A 77 -0.84 9.50 -17.58
CA ALA A 77 -0.42 10.89 -17.45
C ALA A 77 0.99 11.15 -18.01
N THR A 78 1.90 10.19 -17.83
CA THR A 78 3.33 10.41 -18.12
C THR A 78 3.83 9.68 -19.36
N GLY A 79 3.19 8.59 -19.75
CA GLY A 79 3.63 7.72 -20.83
C GLY A 79 4.69 6.70 -20.42
N TYR A 80 5.25 6.74 -19.22
CA TYR A 80 6.10 5.67 -18.66
C TYR A 80 5.30 4.42 -18.35
N GLY A 81 5.95 3.24 -18.35
CA GLY A 81 5.38 2.01 -17.82
C GLY A 81 5.34 2.04 -16.28
N TYR A 82 4.50 1.19 -15.70
CA TYR A 82 4.43 0.91 -14.28
C TYR A 82 4.54 -0.60 -14.04
N SER A 83 5.30 -0.99 -13.04
CA SER A 83 5.39 -2.38 -12.55
C SER A 83 5.48 -2.34 -11.03
N GLY A 84 4.46 -2.87 -10.36
CA GLY A 84 4.36 -2.87 -8.92
C GLY A 84 4.70 -4.22 -8.29
N PHE A 85 5.20 -4.18 -7.06
CA PHE A 85 5.44 -5.35 -6.23
C PHE A 85 5.07 -5.02 -4.77
N GLY A 86 4.05 -5.71 -4.25
CA GLY A 86 3.51 -5.52 -2.91
C GLY A 86 3.96 -6.63 -1.94
N ALA A 87 4.47 -6.22 -0.77
CA ALA A 87 4.74 -7.10 0.38
C ALA A 87 4.71 -6.29 1.67
N SER A 88 4.94 -6.90 2.85
CA SER A 88 5.08 -6.11 4.07
C SER A 88 6.27 -5.15 3.97
N SER A 89 6.18 -3.96 4.57
CA SER A 89 7.27 -2.97 4.49
C SER A 89 8.60 -3.51 4.99
N GLY A 90 8.58 -4.37 6.01
CA GLY A 90 9.81 -4.97 6.56
C GLY A 90 10.38 -6.09 5.69
N ASP A 91 9.56 -6.86 4.98
CA ASP A 91 10.04 -7.83 3.98
C ASP A 91 10.71 -7.10 2.82
N LEU A 92 10.05 -6.05 2.29
CA LEU A 92 10.61 -5.22 1.22
C LEU A 92 11.94 -4.56 1.63
N GLU A 93 12.03 -4.04 2.85
CA GLU A 93 13.29 -3.51 3.39
C GLU A 93 14.39 -4.58 3.36
N SER A 94 14.10 -5.78 3.86
CA SER A 94 15.05 -6.90 3.90
C SER A 94 15.47 -7.36 2.51
N ASP A 95 14.55 -7.45 1.57
CA ASP A 95 14.79 -7.88 0.18
C ASP A 95 15.63 -6.85 -0.59
N ILE A 96 15.37 -5.54 -0.37
CA ILE A 96 16.19 -4.46 -0.92
C ILE A 96 17.60 -4.50 -0.30
N ALA A 97 17.69 -4.64 1.02
CA ALA A 97 18.98 -4.65 1.74
C ALA A 97 19.86 -5.83 1.33
N SER A 98 19.27 -7.00 1.10
CA SER A 98 19.96 -8.22 0.62
C SER A 98 20.29 -8.18 -0.88
N GLY A 99 19.61 -7.34 -1.66
CA GLY A 99 19.71 -7.28 -3.11
C GLY A 99 18.88 -8.36 -3.82
N GLU A 100 17.88 -8.92 -3.18
CA GLU A 100 16.94 -9.85 -3.80
C GLU A 100 16.01 -9.12 -4.79
N ILE A 101 15.62 -7.89 -4.45
CA ILE A 101 14.87 -7.01 -5.35
C ILE A 101 15.61 -5.68 -5.56
N HIS A 102 15.40 -5.08 -6.74
CA HIS A 102 16.00 -3.80 -7.16
C HIS A 102 14.91 -2.85 -7.69
N PRO A 103 14.00 -2.34 -6.84
CA PRO A 103 13.00 -1.39 -7.27
C PRO A 103 13.63 -0.01 -7.55
N ASP A 104 12.98 0.81 -8.39
CA ASP A 104 13.32 2.23 -8.55
C ASP A 104 12.79 3.06 -7.38
N VAL A 105 11.64 2.66 -6.82
CA VAL A 105 10.92 3.39 -5.78
C VAL A 105 10.47 2.42 -4.69
N PHE A 106 10.56 2.88 -3.44
CA PHE A 106 9.98 2.17 -2.29
C PHE A 106 8.97 3.08 -1.57
N GLN A 107 7.73 2.56 -1.41
CA GLN A 107 6.67 3.17 -0.61
C GLN A 107 6.42 2.33 0.64
N SER A 108 6.66 2.91 1.80
CA SER A 108 6.56 2.23 3.11
C SER A 108 5.47 2.84 3.99
N VAL A 109 4.91 2.02 4.87
CA VAL A 109 4.21 2.51 6.06
C VAL A 109 5.26 2.69 7.16
N GLY A 110 5.57 3.98 7.45
CA GLY A 110 6.60 4.38 8.41
C GLY A 110 8.03 4.40 7.84
N GLY A 111 8.76 5.47 8.15
CA GLY A 111 10.15 5.66 7.74
C GLY A 111 11.13 4.72 8.44
N ASP A 112 10.71 4.02 9.49
CA ASP A 112 11.54 3.05 10.22
C ASP A 112 11.89 1.80 9.40
N ASN A 113 11.20 1.57 8.27
CA ASN A 113 11.57 0.55 7.28
C ASN A 113 12.42 1.12 6.11
N ILE A 114 12.58 2.45 6.01
CA ILE A 114 13.46 3.08 5.03
C ILE A 114 14.84 3.39 5.65
N THR A 115 14.86 3.86 6.90
CA THR A 115 16.10 4.22 7.61
C THR A 115 17.17 3.11 7.62
N PRO A 116 16.88 1.80 7.73
CA PRO A 116 17.90 0.76 7.64
C PRO A 116 18.57 0.65 6.26
N LEU A 117 17.95 1.21 5.22
CA LEU A 117 18.52 1.24 3.87
C LEU A 117 19.52 2.39 3.67
N GLU A 118 19.59 3.32 4.61
CA GLU A 118 20.51 4.47 4.56
C GLU A 118 21.93 4.09 5.03
N PRO A 119 22.97 4.71 4.46
CA PRO A 119 22.97 5.55 3.26
C PRO A 119 23.18 4.75 1.98
N LYS A 120 23.17 3.40 2.04
CA LYS A 120 23.59 2.53 0.92
C LYS A 120 22.65 2.59 -0.27
N PHE A 121 21.36 2.61 0.00
CA PHE A 121 20.31 2.52 -1.03
C PHE A 121 19.53 3.82 -1.20
N THR A 122 19.43 4.62 -0.15
CA THR A 122 18.83 5.95 -0.14
C THR A 122 19.45 6.78 0.98
N SER A 123 19.23 8.10 1.00
CA SER A 123 19.60 8.97 2.11
C SER A 123 18.49 9.92 2.52
N TRP A 124 17.27 9.73 1.97
CA TRP A 124 16.11 10.56 2.21
C TRP A 124 14.82 9.77 1.97
N TYR A 125 13.74 10.25 2.53
CA TYR A 125 12.38 9.86 2.16
C TYR A 125 11.42 11.04 2.34
N ILE A 126 10.25 10.97 1.72
CA ILE A 126 9.23 12.02 1.76
C ILE A 126 7.95 11.42 2.35
N GLN A 127 7.48 12.03 3.45
CA GLN A 127 6.16 11.79 4.00
C GLN A 127 5.13 12.57 3.19
N TYR A 128 4.04 11.95 2.76
CA TYR A 128 3.06 12.62 1.90
C TYR A 128 1.61 12.25 2.17
N ALA A 129 1.36 11.16 2.89
CA ALA A 129 0.03 10.72 3.25
C ALA A 129 0.03 10.06 4.63
N GLY A 130 -1.14 9.80 5.18
CA GLY A 130 -1.32 9.07 6.43
C GLY A 130 -2.57 8.22 6.38
N THR A 131 -2.62 7.23 7.27
CA THR A 131 -3.77 6.36 7.47
C THR A 131 -4.06 6.20 8.94
N GLU A 132 -5.04 5.38 9.31
CA GLU A 132 -5.38 5.08 10.69
C GLU A 132 -5.80 3.63 10.87
N MET A 133 -5.58 3.10 12.06
CA MET A 133 -6.04 1.77 12.42
C MET A 133 -7.55 1.72 12.62
N VAL A 134 -8.15 0.66 12.11
CA VAL A 134 -9.52 0.25 12.37
C VAL A 134 -9.56 -1.26 12.71
N VAL A 135 -10.71 -1.74 13.16
CA VAL A 135 -10.97 -3.17 13.27
C VAL A 135 -11.99 -3.54 12.21
N ALA A 136 -11.55 -4.22 11.16
CA ALA A 136 -12.45 -4.76 10.14
C ALA A 136 -13.19 -5.97 10.71
N TYR A 137 -14.43 -6.22 10.24
CA TYR A 137 -15.22 -7.36 10.70
C TYR A 137 -16.05 -7.97 9.57
N ASN A 138 -16.38 -9.26 9.71
CA ASN A 138 -17.26 -9.95 8.79
C ASN A 138 -18.73 -9.55 9.04
N PRO A 139 -19.37 -8.81 8.11
CA PRO A 139 -20.74 -8.33 8.28
C PRO A 139 -21.79 -9.44 8.24
N ASN A 140 -21.42 -10.66 7.82
CA ASN A 140 -22.29 -11.83 7.74
C ASN A 140 -21.95 -12.89 8.81
N GLY A 141 -20.97 -12.58 9.68
CA GLY A 141 -20.50 -13.50 10.71
C GLY A 141 -21.39 -13.54 11.96
N LYS A 142 -21.09 -14.50 12.83
CA LYS A 142 -21.80 -14.71 14.10
C LYS A 142 -21.85 -13.45 14.98
N TYR A 143 -20.81 -12.61 14.92
CA TYR A 143 -20.64 -11.43 15.78
C TYR A 143 -20.97 -10.11 15.06
N ALA A 144 -21.49 -10.17 13.83
CA ALA A 144 -21.74 -9.01 12.97
C ALA A 144 -22.61 -7.93 13.65
N SER A 145 -23.68 -8.35 14.34
CA SER A 145 -24.59 -7.42 15.02
C SER A 145 -23.91 -6.66 16.17
N GLN A 146 -23.01 -7.32 16.90
CA GLN A 146 -22.26 -6.69 17.99
C GLN A 146 -21.24 -5.67 17.43
N PHE A 147 -20.44 -6.07 16.42
CA PHE A 147 -19.52 -5.14 15.75
C PHE A 147 -20.27 -3.96 15.15
N LYS A 148 -21.39 -4.19 14.46
CA LYS A 148 -22.20 -3.13 13.88
C LYS A 148 -22.73 -2.15 14.94
N ALA A 149 -23.22 -2.65 16.06
CA ALA A 149 -23.75 -1.79 17.15
C ALA A 149 -22.65 -0.91 17.78
N ILE A 150 -21.39 -1.37 17.79
CA ILE A 150 -20.23 -0.58 18.21
C ILE A 150 -19.86 0.42 17.10
N ALA A 151 -19.83 -0.02 15.86
CA ALA A 151 -19.43 0.80 14.71
C ALA A 151 -20.40 1.98 14.48
N ASP A 152 -21.70 1.81 14.70
CA ASP A 152 -22.70 2.86 14.54
C ASP A 152 -22.96 3.68 15.82
N GLY A 153 -22.21 3.42 16.90
CA GLY A 153 -22.28 4.16 18.16
C GLY A 153 -23.46 3.77 19.07
N SER A 154 -24.24 2.74 18.73
CA SER A 154 -25.32 2.22 19.59
C SER A 154 -24.78 1.53 20.84
N LYS A 155 -23.50 1.15 20.81
CA LYS A 155 -22.74 0.61 21.93
C LYS A 155 -21.44 1.39 22.11
N PRO A 156 -20.95 1.51 23.37
CA PRO A 156 -19.65 2.14 23.61
C PRO A 156 -18.51 1.50 22.84
N LEU A 157 -17.55 2.29 22.34
CA LEU A 157 -16.38 1.77 21.63
C LEU A 157 -15.52 0.86 22.53
N SER A 158 -15.51 1.07 23.85
CA SER A 158 -14.84 0.18 24.81
C SER A 158 -15.35 -1.27 24.76
N ASP A 159 -16.60 -1.48 24.37
CA ASP A 159 -17.19 -2.83 24.25
C ASP A 159 -16.50 -3.67 23.14
N LEU A 160 -15.84 -3.01 22.17
CA LEU A 160 -15.03 -3.69 21.16
C LEU A 160 -13.96 -4.58 21.81
N PHE A 161 -13.26 -4.07 22.81
CA PHE A 161 -12.17 -4.79 23.48
C PHE A 161 -12.68 -5.95 24.33
N THR A 162 -13.92 -5.90 24.81
CA THR A 162 -14.61 -7.04 25.44
C THR A 162 -15.04 -8.06 24.41
N LEU A 163 -15.58 -7.61 23.27
CA LEU A 163 -16.01 -8.48 22.17
C LEU A 163 -14.85 -9.28 21.59
N LEU A 164 -13.68 -8.63 21.38
CA LEU A 164 -12.48 -9.30 20.87
C LEU A 164 -11.92 -10.39 21.81
N GLN A 165 -12.29 -10.38 23.09
CA GLN A 165 -11.90 -11.43 24.04
C GLN A 165 -12.89 -12.61 24.06
N THR A 166 -13.96 -12.57 23.24
CA THR A 166 -14.99 -13.63 23.26
C THR A 166 -14.41 -14.98 22.86
N PRO A 167 -14.56 -16.03 23.68
CA PRO A 167 -14.09 -17.36 23.32
C PRO A 167 -14.68 -17.83 21.98
N GLY A 168 -13.79 -18.25 21.07
CA GLY A 168 -14.16 -18.74 19.75
C GLY A 168 -14.34 -17.64 18.69
N LEU A 169 -14.18 -16.34 19.01
CA LEU A 169 -14.03 -15.29 18.02
C LEU A 169 -12.71 -15.48 17.28
N LYS A 170 -12.78 -15.50 15.96
CA LYS A 170 -11.62 -15.67 15.09
C LYS A 170 -11.08 -14.31 14.67
N LEU A 171 -10.00 -13.89 15.31
CA LEU A 171 -9.28 -12.64 15.03
C LEU A 171 -8.08 -12.93 14.14
N GLY A 172 -7.91 -12.12 13.07
CA GLY A 172 -6.71 -12.09 12.23
C GLY A 172 -5.90 -10.82 12.44
N ARG A 173 -4.57 -10.93 12.35
CA ARG A 173 -3.61 -9.82 12.36
C ARG A 173 -2.35 -10.21 11.62
N THR A 174 -1.51 -9.23 11.27
CA THR A 174 -0.23 -9.50 10.61
C THR A 174 0.90 -9.74 11.63
N ASP A 175 2.06 -10.23 11.16
CA ASP A 175 3.23 -10.50 12.00
C ASP A 175 3.91 -9.18 12.41
N PRO A 176 3.98 -8.85 13.72
CA PRO A 176 4.58 -7.60 14.17
C PRO A 176 6.09 -7.51 13.93
N ASN A 177 6.77 -8.62 13.64
CA ASN A 177 8.21 -8.61 13.38
C ASN A 177 8.57 -7.96 12.05
N ILE A 178 7.70 -8.09 11.05
CA ILE A 178 7.96 -7.65 9.68
C ILE A 178 6.95 -6.62 9.19
N ASP A 179 5.75 -6.60 9.76
CA ASP A 179 4.65 -5.81 9.24
C ASP A 179 4.24 -4.68 10.20
N PRO A 180 4.25 -3.40 9.72
CA PRO A 180 3.76 -2.26 10.51
C PRO A 180 2.34 -2.44 11.05
N GLN A 181 1.39 -2.95 10.24
CA GLN A 181 0.00 -3.15 10.66
C GLN A 181 -0.10 -4.07 11.89
N GLY A 182 0.73 -5.13 11.95
CA GLY A 182 0.79 -6.03 13.11
C GLY A 182 1.28 -5.34 14.38
N ARG A 183 2.27 -4.46 14.27
CA ARG A 183 2.73 -3.62 15.38
C ARG A 183 1.67 -2.61 15.81
N ASP A 184 1.08 -1.94 14.85
CA ASP A 184 0.10 -0.88 15.07
C ASP A 184 -1.18 -1.40 15.73
N PHE A 185 -1.60 -2.60 15.36
CA PHE A 185 -2.71 -3.26 16.02
C PHE A 185 -2.41 -3.50 17.51
N ILE A 186 -1.19 -3.92 17.84
CA ILE A 186 -0.78 -4.12 19.24
C ILE A 186 -0.65 -2.78 19.98
N TYR A 187 -0.12 -1.74 19.35
CA TYR A 187 -0.09 -0.39 19.93
C TYR A 187 -1.49 0.14 20.19
N MET A 188 -2.41 -0.03 19.23
CA MET A 188 -3.81 0.34 19.36
C MET A 188 -4.46 -0.34 20.60
N LEU A 189 -4.21 -1.64 20.80
CA LEU A 189 -4.72 -2.37 21.96
C LEU A 189 -4.15 -1.84 23.27
N GLN A 190 -2.84 -1.54 23.36
CA GLN A 190 -2.21 -0.95 24.53
C GLN A 190 -2.75 0.44 24.84
N LEU A 191 -2.87 1.28 23.81
CA LEU A 191 -3.44 2.63 23.93
C LEU A 191 -4.90 2.57 24.39
N ALA A 192 -5.69 1.64 23.87
CA ALA A 192 -7.07 1.44 24.28
C ALA A 192 -7.17 0.95 25.74
N GLN A 193 -6.29 0.03 26.13
CA GLN A 193 -6.24 -0.43 27.52
C GLN A 193 -5.99 0.72 28.50
N ALA A 194 -5.06 1.61 28.17
CA ALA A 194 -4.78 2.80 28.97
C ALA A 194 -5.93 3.83 28.91
N TYR A 195 -6.43 4.15 27.73
CA TYR A 195 -7.42 5.20 27.49
C TYR A 195 -8.78 4.89 28.11
N TYR A 196 -9.22 3.62 28.02
CA TYR A 196 -10.51 3.17 28.58
C TYR A 196 -10.37 2.55 29.97
N HIS A 197 -9.18 2.55 30.58
CA HIS A 197 -8.90 1.94 31.89
C HIS A 197 -9.33 0.45 31.93
N LEU A 198 -9.03 -0.29 30.85
CA LEU A 198 -9.37 -1.71 30.76
C LEU A 198 -8.47 -2.55 31.69
N PRO A 199 -8.89 -3.79 32.05
CA PRO A 199 -8.05 -4.70 32.83
C PRO A 199 -6.64 -4.89 32.24
N SER A 200 -5.63 -5.02 33.08
CA SER A 200 -4.22 -5.10 32.67
C SER A 200 -3.88 -6.30 31.77
N ASP A 201 -4.71 -7.31 31.76
CA ASP A 201 -4.56 -8.52 30.94
C ASP A 201 -5.35 -8.48 29.62
N THR A 202 -6.03 -7.36 29.31
CA THR A 202 -6.89 -7.21 28.12
C THR A 202 -6.12 -7.50 26.82
N VAL A 203 -4.94 -6.87 26.65
CA VAL A 203 -4.12 -7.07 25.44
C VAL A 203 -3.74 -8.54 25.27
N SER A 204 -3.24 -9.17 26.33
CA SER A 204 -2.82 -10.58 26.30
C SER A 204 -3.99 -11.54 26.05
N LYS A 205 -5.17 -11.23 26.58
CA LYS A 205 -6.39 -12.02 26.31
C LYS A 205 -6.82 -11.93 24.86
N ILE A 206 -6.79 -10.74 24.26
CA ILE A 206 -7.14 -10.54 22.84
C ILE A 206 -6.13 -11.25 21.94
N LEU A 207 -4.83 -11.12 22.22
CA LEU A 207 -3.75 -11.73 21.43
C LEU A 207 -3.57 -13.23 21.69
N GLY A 208 -4.17 -13.77 22.77
CA GLY A 208 -4.01 -15.15 23.18
C GLY A 208 -2.59 -15.50 23.68
N THR A 209 -1.75 -14.50 24.00
CA THR A 209 -0.37 -14.66 24.43
C THR A 209 0.11 -13.45 25.22
N THR A 210 1.08 -13.66 26.10
CA THR A 210 1.84 -12.60 26.79
C THR A 210 3.11 -12.20 26.03
N ASP A 211 3.55 -13.02 25.09
CA ASP A 211 4.62 -12.69 24.13
C ASP A 211 3.98 -12.04 22.89
N TRP A 212 3.83 -10.72 22.94
CA TRP A 212 3.18 -9.97 21.88
C TRP A 212 3.99 -9.90 20.58
N GLY A 213 5.32 -10.06 20.69
CA GLY A 213 6.24 -10.09 19.55
C GLY A 213 6.35 -11.46 18.86
N THR A 214 5.64 -12.48 19.37
CA THR A 214 5.71 -13.81 18.76
C THR A 214 5.12 -13.81 17.35
N ALA A 215 5.83 -14.49 16.42
CA ALA A 215 5.31 -14.84 15.09
C ALA A 215 4.50 -16.16 15.12
N SER A 216 4.55 -16.90 16.23
CA SER A 216 3.87 -18.19 16.40
C SER A 216 2.50 -17.99 17.05
N SER A 217 1.51 -17.59 16.26
CA SER A 217 0.13 -17.41 16.70
C SER A 217 -0.83 -17.78 15.57
N PRO A 218 -1.94 -18.46 15.90
CA PRO A 218 -2.97 -18.78 14.89
C PRO A 218 -3.72 -17.55 14.37
N GLN A 219 -3.46 -16.37 14.94
CA GLN A 219 -4.02 -15.10 14.48
C GLN A 219 -3.17 -14.44 13.39
N ILE A 220 -1.97 -14.96 13.10
CA ILE A 220 -1.02 -14.32 12.17
C ILE A 220 -1.27 -14.80 10.74
N TYR A 221 -1.45 -13.83 9.85
CA TYR A 221 -1.66 -13.98 8.41
C TYR A 221 -0.71 -13.02 7.69
N ALA A 222 -0.34 -13.35 6.46
CA ALA A 222 0.24 -12.35 5.56
C ALA A 222 -0.81 -11.27 5.25
N GLU A 223 -0.41 -10.00 5.17
CA GLU A 223 -1.34 -8.88 4.93
C GLU A 223 -2.18 -9.12 3.67
N SER A 224 -1.55 -9.55 2.57
CA SER A 224 -2.21 -9.85 1.29
C SER A 224 -3.30 -10.93 1.36
N SER A 225 -3.26 -11.81 2.36
CA SER A 225 -4.28 -12.86 2.56
C SER A 225 -5.30 -12.53 3.66
N LEU A 226 -4.99 -11.59 4.54
CA LEU A 226 -5.80 -11.28 5.72
C LEU A 226 -7.20 -10.80 5.32
N ASP A 227 -7.28 -9.84 4.39
CA ASP A 227 -8.52 -9.26 3.93
C ASP A 227 -9.41 -10.28 3.20
N SER A 228 -8.83 -11.10 2.33
CA SER A 228 -9.56 -12.16 1.63
C SER A 228 -10.07 -13.26 2.59
N THR A 229 -9.31 -13.55 3.64
CA THR A 229 -9.70 -14.49 4.70
C THR A 229 -10.86 -13.95 5.52
N LEU A 230 -10.89 -12.65 5.79
CA LEU A 230 -12.02 -11.98 6.43
C LEU A 230 -13.26 -11.97 5.51
N GLN A 231 -13.10 -11.58 4.25
CA GLN A 231 -14.19 -11.53 3.26
C GLN A 231 -14.84 -12.91 3.01
N SER A 232 -14.03 -13.97 3.03
CA SER A 232 -14.54 -15.36 2.89
C SER A 232 -15.28 -15.87 4.12
N GLY A 233 -15.27 -15.12 5.24
CA GLY A 233 -15.92 -15.49 6.49
C GLY A 233 -15.15 -16.50 7.34
N GLN A 234 -13.88 -16.74 7.04
CA GLN A 234 -13.01 -17.58 7.85
C GLN A 234 -12.56 -16.87 9.13
N LEU A 235 -12.58 -15.52 9.12
CA LEU A 235 -12.35 -14.65 10.28
C LEU A 235 -13.64 -13.92 10.64
N ASP A 236 -13.79 -13.58 11.93
CA ASP A 236 -14.86 -12.73 12.44
C ASP A 236 -14.43 -11.27 12.47
N ALA A 237 -13.14 -11.01 12.74
CA ALA A 237 -12.52 -9.69 12.76
C ALA A 237 -11.05 -9.74 12.32
N ALA A 238 -10.53 -8.61 11.86
CA ALA A 238 -9.13 -8.45 11.48
C ALA A 238 -8.60 -7.05 11.79
N SER A 239 -7.29 -6.95 12.03
CA SER A 239 -6.59 -5.67 11.96
C SER A 239 -6.67 -5.12 10.53
N ALA A 240 -6.86 -3.82 10.37
CA ALA A 240 -6.83 -3.16 9.07
C ALA A 240 -6.48 -1.69 9.22
N PHE A 241 -5.95 -1.10 8.15
CA PHE A 241 -5.98 0.34 7.98
C PHE A 241 -7.32 0.78 7.37
N VAL A 242 -7.77 1.98 7.67
CA VAL A 242 -9.05 2.51 7.16
C VAL A 242 -9.07 2.55 5.64
N THR A 243 -7.93 2.80 5.02
CA THR A 243 -7.74 2.83 3.56
C THR A 243 -8.06 1.49 2.93
N GLN A 244 -7.50 0.40 3.46
CA GLN A 244 -7.83 -0.97 3.02
C GLN A 244 -9.33 -1.26 3.19
N ALA A 245 -9.89 -0.87 4.35
CA ALA A 245 -11.31 -1.11 4.62
C ALA A 245 -12.22 -0.37 3.61
N ILE A 246 -11.88 0.86 3.22
CA ILE A 246 -12.61 1.65 2.23
C ILE A 246 -12.46 1.03 0.83
N GLU A 247 -11.22 0.77 0.40
CA GLU A 247 -10.89 0.25 -0.94
C GLU A 247 -11.49 -1.13 -1.21
N LEU A 248 -11.48 -1.98 -0.21
CA LEU A 248 -11.99 -3.36 -0.29
C LEU A 248 -13.45 -3.51 0.15
N HIS A 249 -14.11 -2.39 0.48
CA HIS A 249 -15.49 -2.35 0.96
C HIS A 249 -15.74 -3.26 2.17
N LEU A 250 -14.77 -3.31 3.10
CA LEU A 250 -14.89 -4.06 4.34
C LEU A 250 -15.78 -3.29 5.32
N ALA A 251 -16.59 -4.02 6.09
CA ALA A 251 -17.23 -3.45 7.27
C ALA A 251 -16.17 -3.27 8.38
N TYR A 252 -16.15 -2.13 9.05
CA TYR A 252 -15.18 -1.85 10.10
C TYR A 252 -15.75 -1.03 11.25
N VAL A 253 -15.09 -1.14 12.40
CA VAL A 253 -15.32 -0.30 13.58
C VAL A 253 -14.30 0.84 13.54
N PRO A 254 -14.74 2.10 13.39
CA PRO A 254 -13.84 3.25 13.48
C PRO A 254 -13.38 3.45 14.93
N LEU A 255 -12.12 3.90 15.08
CA LEU A 255 -11.51 4.12 16.39
C LEU A 255 -11.33 5.61 16.66
N VAL A 256 -11.29 6.01 17.94
CA VAL A 256 -11.02 7.40 18.29
C VAL A 256 -9.55 7.78 18.04
N PRO A 257 -9.26 9.07 17.73
CA PRO A 257 -7.90 9.50 17.39
C PRO A 257 -6.84 9.23 18.47
N GLN A 258 -7.23 9.08 19.73
CA GLN A 258 -6.31 8.77 20.82
C GLN A 258 -5.67 7.37 20.72
N ILE A 259 -6.29 6.46 19.97
CA ILE A 259 -5.84 5.06 19.90
C ILE A 259 -5.59 4.54 18.47
N ASN A 260 -6.04 5.26 17.43
CA ASN A 260 -6.00 4.79 16.04
C ASN A 260 -4.72 5.14 15.28
N LEU A 261 -3.77 5.82 15.91
CA LEU A 261 -2.47 6.20 15.33
C LEU A 261 -2.54 7.18 14.14
N CYS A 262 -3.67 7.91 13.96
CA CYS A 262 -3.84 8.81 12.81
C CYS A 262 -3.01 10.10 12.85
N CYS A 263 -2.70 10.57 14.04
CA CYS A 263 -2.60 12.03 14.21
C CYS A 263 -1.37 12.47 14.99
N SER A 264 -0.54 13.33 14.39
CA SER A 264 0.70 13.87 14.99
C SER A 264 0.49 14.55 16.35
N LYS A 265 -0.69 15.16 16.58
CA LYS A 265 -1.00 15.77 17.89
C LYS A 265 -1.01 14.78 19.06
N TYR A 266 -1.16 13.49 18.80
CA TYR A 266 -1.13 12.43 19.80
C TYR A 266 0.18 11.62 19.78
N ALA A 267 1.20 12.03 19.03
CA ALA A 267 2.45 11.29 18.90
C ALA A 267 3.10 10.94 20.24
N ALA A 268 3.07 11.86 21.22
CA ALA A 268 3.59 11.60 22.57
C ALA A 268 2.81 10.50 23.30
N MET A 269 1.49 10.42 23.11
CA MET A 269 0.65 9.34 23.63
C MET A 269 0.95 8.02 22.91
N TYR A 270 1.02 8.02 21.59
CA TYR A 270 1.30 6.81 20.82
C TYR A 270 2.64 6.18 21.20
N LYS A 271 3.67 7.01 21.45
CA LYS A 271 4.99 6.59 21.87
C LYS A 271 5.01 5.82 23.20
N THR A 272 3.96 5.91 24.03
CA THR A 272 3.85 5.12 25.27
C THR A 272 3.56 3.64 25.01
N ALA A 273 2.97 3.32 23.86
CA ALA A 273 2.81 1.96 23.41
C ALA A 273 4.11 1.44 22.81
N SER A 274 4.47 0.21 23.10
CA SER A 274 5.72 -0.38 22.60
C SER A 274 5.62 -1.90 22.49
N ILE A 275 6.46 -2.46 21.63
CA ILE A 275 6.62 -3.91 21.46
C ILE A 275 8.08 -4.23 21.22
N THR A 276 8.56 -5.34 21.78
CA THR A 276 9.86 -5.90 21.43
C THR A 276 9.65 -6.94 20.34
N VAL A 277 10.28 -6.72 19.19
CA VAL A 277 10.32 -7.60 18.03
C VAL A 277 11.76 -8.04 17.75
N LYS A 278 12.00 -8.88 16.76
CA LYS A 278 13.35 -9.39 16.43
C LYS A 278 14.38 -8.28 16.19
N SER A 279 13.94 -7.16 15.59
CA SER A 279 14.80 -5.99 15.30
C SER A 279 14.95 -5.01 16.46
N GLY A 280 14.44 -5.33 17.65
CA GLY A 280 14.52 -4.49 18.86
C GLY A 280 13.16 -3.93 19.30
N THR A 281 13.20 -3.00 20.25
CA THR A 281 11.96 -2.37 20.76
C THR A 281 11.51 -1.27 19.81
N LYS A 282 10.25 -1.36 19.39
CA LYS A 282 9.56 -0.37 18.54
C LYS A 282 8.48 0.32 19.38
N HIS A 283 8.18 1.57 19.03
CA HIS A 283 7.18 2.39 19.69
C HIS A 283 6.10 2.85 18.72
N GLY A 284 4.90 3.09 19.25
CA GLY A 284 3.80 3.64 18.47
C GLY A 284 4.11 5.05 17.96
N SER A 285 3.70 5.33 16.75
CA SER A 285 3.84 6.61 16.06
C SER A 285 2.63 6.87 15.15
N PRO A 286 2.43 8.11 14.69
CA PRO A 286 1.43 8.37 13.65
C PRO A 286 1.71 7.53 12.41
N GLN A 287 0.66 6.99 11.81
CA GLN A 287 0.79 6.15 10.61
C GLN A 287 0.92 7.03 9.38
N VAL A 288 2.11 7.09 8.84
CA VAL A 288 2.49 7.89 7.68
C VAL A 288 2.93 6.99 6.53
N ILE A 289 2.68 7.46 5.33
CA ILE A 289 3.15 6.82 4.11
C ILE A 289 4.35 7.61 3.61
N ASP A 290 5.45 6.91 3.48
CA ASP A 290 6.74 7.43 3.07
C ASP A 290 7.12 6.89 1.71
N ILE A 291 7.79 7.71 0.89
CA ILE A 291 8.28 7.34 -0.44
C ILE A 291 9.73 7.76 -0.61
N THR A 292 10.52 6.88 -1.22
CA THR A 292 11.90 7.18 -1.59
C THR A 292 12.28 6.55 -2.92
N ILE A 293 13.39 7.05 -3.52
CA ILE A 293 14.07 6.36 -4.63
C ILE A 293 15.13 5.44 -4.06
N VAL A 294 15.23 4.24 -4.62
CA VAL A 294 16.19 3.21 -4.22
C VAL A 294 17.33 3.14 -5.23
N GLY A 295 18.57 3.21 -4.76
CA GLY A 295 19.76 3.12 -5.59
C GLY A 295 19.94 4.32 -6.55
N THR A 296 20.34 4.04 -7.80
CA THR A 296 20.52 5.09 -8.81
C THR A 296 19.15 5.54 -9.35
N PRO A 297 18.83 6.86 -9.28
CA PRO A 297 17.56 7.36 -9.80
C PRO A 297 17.40 7.08 -11.30
N THR A 298 16.26 6.51 -11.69
CA THR A 298 15.84 6.37 -13.09
C THR A 298 14.83 7.45 -13.45
N ASP A 299 14.74 7.81 -14.74
CA ASP A 299 13.76 8.81 -15.20
C ASP A 299 12.33 8.39 -14.87
N ALA A 300 12.00 7.09 -15.02
CA ALA A 300 10.69 6.55 -14.72
C ALA A 300 10.39 6.57 -13.21
N GLY A 301 11.37 6.21 -12.36
CA GLY A 301 11.24 6.28 -10.91
C GLY A 301 11.07 7.72 -10.41
N ILE A 302 11.86 8.65 -10.92
CA ILE A 302 11.71 10.09 -10.63
C ILE A 302 10.31 10.58 -11.04
N ALA A 303 9.86 10.20 -12.24
CA ALA A 303 8.55 10.59 -12.74
C ALA A 303 7.42 10.02 -11.88
N PHE A 304 7.57 8.78 -11.35
CA PHE A 304 6.58 8.16 -10.47
C PHE A 304 6.49 8.91 -9.14
N VAL A 305 7.63 9.19 -8.48
CA VAL A 305 7.63 9.95 -7.22
C VAL A 305 7.04 11.34 -7.44
N LYS A 306 7.46 12.04 -8.50
CA LYS A 306 6.91 13.35 -8.87
C LYS A 306 5.40 13.31 -9.09
N TYR A 307 4.90 12.32 -9.83
CA TYR A 307 3.46 12.15 -10.09
C TYR A 307 2.70 11.89 -8.78
N THR A 308 3.20 11.00 -7.93
CA THR A 308 2.61 10.68 -6.62
C THR A 308 2.44 11.93 -5.77
N LEU A 309 3.45 12.81 -5.73
CA LEU A 309 3.44 14.03 -4.93
C LEU A 309 2.70 15.21 -5.58
N SER A 310 2.34 15.11 -6.86
CA SER A 310 1.59 16.14 -7.57
C SER A 310 0.15 16.26 -7.04
N PRO A 311 -0.54 17.40 -7.25
CA PRO A 311 -1.95 17.55 -6.89
C PRO A 311 -2.85 16.44 -7.47
N ALA A 312 -2.53 15.94 -8.67
CA ALA A 312 -3.27 14.84 -9.30
C ALA A 312 -3.05 13.53 -8.53
N GLY A 313 -1.79 13.16 -8.24
CA GLY A 313 -1.45 11.98 -7.46
C GLY A 313 -2.03 12.02 -6.06
N LEU A 314 -1.82 13.10 -5.31
CA LEU A 314 -2.35 13.26 -3.96
C LEU A 314 -3.89 13.20 -3.91
N THR A 315 -4.57 13.61 -4.98
CA THR A 315 -6.03 13.47 -5.10
C THR A 315 -6.45 11.99 -5.12
N LEU A 316 -5.67 11.12 -5.78
CA LEU A 316 -5.95 9.67 -5.81
C LEU A 316 -5.83 9.06 -4.42
N TYR A 317 -4.78 9.44 -3.66
CA TYR A 317 -4.63 9.01 -2.26
C TYR A 317 -5.81 9.47 -1.41
N LYS A 318 -6.22 10.74 -1.54
CA LYS A 318 -7.39 11.26 -0.81
C LYS A 318 -8.68 10.49 -1.16
N GLN A 319 -8.88 10.13 -2.41
CA GLN A 319 -10.02 9.31 -2.85
C GLN A 319 -9.98 7.88 -2.31
N GLY A 320 -8.78 7.32 -2.13
CA GLY A 320 -8.53 6.04 -1.47
C GLY A 320 -8.63 6.08 0.06
N GLY A 321 -9.08 7.19 0.64
CA GLY A 321 -9.29 7.31 2.09
C GLY A 321 -8.05 7.73 2.89
N PHE A 322 -6.94 8.04 2.22
CA PHE A 322 -5.74 8.54 2.91
C PHE A 322 -5.92 10.00 3.33
N THR A 323 -5.37 10.35 4.48
CA THR A 323 -5.17 11.74 4.87
C THR A 323 -3.94 12.27 4.12
N VAL A 324 -4.13 13.21 3.20
CA VAL A 324 -3.03 13.85 2.50
C VAL A 324 -2.30 14.79 3.44
N LEU A 325 -0.98 14.67 3.51
CA LEU A 325 -0.09 15.52 4.29
C LEU A 325 0.65 16.48 3.35
N THR A 326 1.13 17.60 3.89
CA THR A 326 2.12 18.42 3.17
C THR A 326 3.39 17.60 3.00
N PRO A 327 3.86 17.33 1.76
CA PRO A 327 5.06 16.54 1.54
C PRO A 327 6.26 17.11 2.29
N THR A 328 6.89 16.28 3.13
CA THR A 328 8.01 16.69 4.00
C THR A 328 9.16 15.71 3.87
N VAL A 329 10.35 16.24 3.56
CA VAL A 329 11.59 15.44 3.46
C VAL A 329 12.14 15.12 4.84
N THR A 330 12.56 13.88 5.02
CA THR A 330 13.39 13.41 6.12
C THR A 330 14.73 12.91 5.56
N GLY A 331 15.84 13.17 6.24
CA GLY A 331 17.18 12.82 5.77
C GLY A 331 17.82 13.93 4.93
N ASP A 332 18.65 13.55 3.96
CA ASP A 332 19.41 14.50 3.13
C ASP A 332 18.55 15.11 2.01
N ALA A 333 17.99 16.27 2.29
CA ALA A 333 17.18 17.01 1.31
C ALA A 333 17.97 17.41 0.04
N SER A 334 19.30 17.50 0.10
CA SER A 334 20.13 17.86 -1.06
C SER A 334 20.27 16.70 -2.07
N ALA A 335 20.03 15.47 -1.62
CA ALA A 335 20.05 14.28 -2.45
C ALA A 335 18.70 14.04 -3.20
N VAL A 336 17.64 14.78 -2.86
CA VAL A 336 16.35 14.68 -3.55
C VAL A 336 16.49 15.22 -4.98
N PRO A 337 16.16 14.45 -6.03
CA PRO A 337 16.19 14.93 -7.40
C PRO A 337 15.42 16.24 -7.59
N SER A 338 15.99 17.21 -8.32
CA SER A 338 15.41 18.54 -8.49
C SER A 338 13.98 18.53 -9.08
N ALA A 339 13.71 17.55 -9.94
CA ALA A 339 12.38 17.35 -10.51
C ALA A 339 11.32 16.96 -9.46
N ILE A 340 11.74 16.33 -8.35
CA ILE A 340 10.86 15.99 -7.22
C ILE A 340 10.76 17.17 -6.26
N SER A 341 11.88 17.87 -6.01
CA SER A 341 11.92 19.02 -5.09
C SER A 341 10.93 20.12 -5.50
N SER A 342 10.60 20.25 -6.78
CA SER A 342 9.62 21.22 -7.27
C SER A 342 8.20 20.97 -6.75
N GLU A 343 7.87 19.76 -6.31
CA GLU A 343 6.56 19.40 -5.72
C GLU A 343 6.50 19.62 -4.20
N LEU A 344 7.65 19.91 -3.54
CA LEU A 344 7.75 19.99 -2.08
C LEU A 344 7.42 21.38 -1.50
N GLY A 345 7.13 22.37 -2.31
CA GLY A 345 6.99 23.73 -1.84
C GLY A 345 5.79 24.52 -2.39
N SER A 346 4.84 23.84 -3.00
CA SER A 346 3.65 24.47 -3.57
C SER A 346 2.45 24.48 -2.61
#